data_0a2c6657d7bb825a3b25a35c0e403500
#
_entry.id   0a2c6657d7bb825a3b25a35c0e403500
#
_cell.length_a   1.000
_cell.length_b   1.000
_cell.length_c   1.000
_cell.angle_alpha   90.00
_cell.angle_beta   90.00
_cell.angle_gamma   90.00
#
_symmetry.space_group_name_H-M   'P 1'
#
loop_
_entity.id
_entity.type
_entity.pdbx_description
1 polymer ?
#
loop_
_entity_poly.entity_id
_entity_poly.type
_entity_poly.pdbx_seq_one_letter_code
_entity_poly.pdbx_strand_id
1 'polypeptide(L)'
;MKILLIILFLLVNSQNIFANPQICSWIMDEPYKEYQEEAKDQHAAFYVVVSDGECEYGMTIGEKSEEKAKKAAFKDCEKWRKENNISGKCEPFAVNDKIIWENVAFVTNDEGEREYDNSANMVEYEYRIPDWYGQEKIIFPKYKGVPDDLHSLFMETLEYSYLELGEKPIAETHVIIWNEKKSNLKKVAQNWCEVNRGENFNEECLKVGGGDNKKWFKECVASAYFSPETLKGSIEGNKCWWRGYKNEAWSVAKIVAHEYFHVYQNMKKNFFEDERHFGFAQYKFNDDMPMWIEEGGAEYFGYYIIGKNNLADYKKIMKQTLKSFRKCAKKGIKLKDVEREEDAIKLRSKCDQGFEYDGGMWATAYLASLSGSNQKVFFDFYEDIAELELEKREEGEIHQGWRESFRKNFNMSYDDFLIDFETFIDLKSKEQLKILDQIN
;
A
#
# COMPACT_ATOMS: atom_id res chain seq x y z
N MET A 1 -22.79 60.83 -13.87
CA MET A 1 -21.76 60.34 -14.81
C MET A 1 -20.43 60.06 -14.10
N LYS A 2 -20.45 59.60 -12.84
CA LYS A 2 -19.22 59.22 -12.08
C LYS A 2 -19.26 57.80 -11.48
N ILE A 3 -20.38 57.04 -11.68
CA ILE A 3 -20.55 55.69 -11.14
C ILE A 3 -20.21 54.61 -12.20
N LEU A 4 -20.16 54.96 -13.49
CA LEU A 4 -19.89 54.04 -14.59
C LEU A 4 -18.39 53.75 -14.79
N LEU A 5 -17.50 54.56 -14.20
CA LEU A 5 -16.04 54.39 -14.37
C LEU A 5 -15.41 53.50 -13.30
N ILE A 6 -16.09 53.18 -12.19
CA ILE A 6 -15.58 52.33 -11.14
C ILE A 6 -15.83 50.83 -11.45
N ILE A 7 -16.88 50.51 -12.21
CA ILE A 7 -17.19 49.13 -12.58
C ILE A 7 -16.27 48.62 -13.72
N LEU A 8 -15.72 49.52 -14.56
CA LEU A 8 -14.82 49.14 -15.65
C LEU A 8 -13.38 48.87 -15.18
N PHE A 9 -13.00 49.33 -13.96
CA PHE A 9 -11.66 49.10 -13.38
C PHE A 9 -11.55 47.83 -12.53
N LEU A 10 -12.69 47.17 -12.21
CA LEU A 10 -12.73 45.88 -11.49
C LEU A 10 -12.82 44.68 -12.41
N LEU A 11 -12.98 44.90 -13.74
CA LEU A 11 -13.05 43.84 -14.74
C LEU A 11 -11.75 43.60 -15.53
N VAL A 12 -10.68 44.35 -15.24
CA VAL A 12 -9.39 44.20 -15.96
C VAL A 12 -8.28 43.59 -15.11
N ASN A 13 -8.55 43.22 -13.86
CA ASN A 13 -7.57 42.53 -12.99
C ASN A 13 -7.96 41.11 -12.58
N SER A 14 -8.77 40.43 -13.38
CA SER A 14 -8.71 38.96 -13.42
C SER A 14 -7.51 38.57 -14.31
N GLN A 15 -6.30 38.88 -13.86
CA GLN A 15 -5.15 38.13 -14.32
C GLN A 15 -5.43 36.70 -13.89
N ASN A 16 -5.57 35.83 -14.90
CA ASN A 16 -5.49 34.39 -14.71
C ASN A 16 -4.27 34.11 -13.83
N ILE A 17 -4.51 33.85 -12.57
CA ILE A 17 -3.55 33.14 -11.74
C ILE A 17 -3.55 31.76 -12.38
N PHE A 18 -2.71 31.57 -13.38
CA PHE A 18 -2.33 30.23 -13.80
C PHE A 18 -1.69 29.60 -12.57
N ALA A 19 -2.39 28.72 -11.91
CA ALA A 19 -1.77 27.84 -10.96
C ALA A 19 -0.57 27.22 -11.67
N ASN A 20 0.62 27.38 -11.12
CA ASN A 20 1.81 26.74 -11.67
C ASN A 20 1.51 25.25 -11.77
N PRO A 21 1.80 24.60 -12.90
CA PRO A 21 1.54 23.18 -13.04
C PRO A 21 2.29 22.43 -11.93
N GLN A 22 1.53 21.72 -11.11
CA GLN A 22 2.06 20.98 -9.99
C GLN A 22 2.66 19.68 -10.52
N ILE A 23 3.94 19.42 -10.25
CA ILE A 23 4.58 18.15 -10.59
C ILE A 23 3.89 17.05 -9.78
N CYS A 24 3.59 15.93 -10.43
CA CYS A 24 3.06 14.76 -9.75
C CYS A 24 4.03 14.27 -8.69
N SER A 25 3.55 14.01 -7.49
CA SER A 25 4.37 13.62 -6.33
C SER A 25 5.25 12.39 -6.61
N TRP A 26 4.72 11.41 -7.33
CA TRP A 26 5.44 10.18 -7.67
C TRP A 26 6.74 10.42 -8.46
N ILE A 27 6.84 11.52 -9.25
CA ILE A 27 8.09 11.89 -9.93
C ILE A 27 9.14 12.34 -8.91
N MET A 28 8.72 13.04 -7.85
CA MET A 28 9.62 13.56 -6.83
C MET A 28 10.04 12.47 -5.84
N ASP A 29 9.16 11.49 -5.60
CA ASP A 29 9.38 10.47 -4.58
C ASP A 29 10.39 9.41 -4.98
N GLU A 30 10.42 8.97 -6.23
CA GLU A 30 11.30 7.89 -6.66
C GLU A 30 12.23 8.30 -7.82
N PRO A 31 11.75 8.63 -9.03
CA PRO A 31 12.65 8.92 -10.15
C PRO A 31 13.56 10.11 -9.91
N TYR A 32 13.09 11.14 -9.22
CA TYR A 32 13.91 12.32 -8.97
C TYR A 32 14.92 12.10 -7.83
N LYS A 33 14.59 11.33 -6.81
CA LYS A 33 15.54 10.93 -5.76
C LYS A 33 16.69 10.10 -6.35
N GLU A 34 16.37 9.10 -7.17
CA GLU A 34 17.36 8.31 -7.89
C GLU A 34 18.28 9.21 -8.74
N TYR A 35 17.66 10.13 -9.50
CA TYR A 35 18.42 11.12 -10.25
C TYR A 35 19.36 11.95 -9.36
N GLN A 36 18.87 12.47 -8.23
CA GLN A 36 19.68 13.29 -7.32
C GLN A 36 20.89 12.54 -6.73
N GLU A 37 20.71 11.27 -6.41
CA GLU A 37 21.78 10.44 -5.86
C GLU A 37 22.86 10.16 -6.91
N GLU A 38 22.48 9.86 -8.14
CA GLU A 38 23.38 9.45 -9.21
C GLU A 38 23.94 10.63 -10.02
N ALA A 39 23.27 11.79 -10.04
CA ALA A 39 23.72 12.97 -10.80
C ALA A 39 24.91 13.69 -10.17
N LYS A 40 25.28 13.35 -8.92
CA LYS A 40 26.45 13.96 -8.24
C LYS A 40 27.73 13.73 -9.06
N ASP A 41 28.41 14.85 -9.34
CA ASP A 41 29.68 14.84 -10.11
C ASP A 41 29.59 14.29 -11.56
N GLN A 42 28.39 14.21 -12.12
CA GLN A 42 28.14 13.73 -13.48
C GLN A 42 27.38 14.75 -14.33
N HIS A 43 27.50 14.66 -15.65
CA HIS A 43 26.63 15.40 -16.56
C HIS A 43 25.29 14.66 -16.66
N ALA A 44 24.27 15.26 -16.07
CA ALA A 44 22.93 14.71 -15.96
C ALA A 44 21.87 15.75 -16.30
N ALA A 45 20.68 15.30 -16.68
CA ALA A 45 19.52 16.16 -16.87
C ALA A 45 18.23 15.42 -16.57
N PHE A 46 17.25 16.12 -16.01
CA PHE A 46 15.91 15.66 -15.72
C PHE A 46 14.89 16.62 -16.35
N TYR A 47 13.99 16.11 -17.16
CA TYR A 47 12.94 16.84 -17.84
C TYR A 47 11.59 16.32 -17.39
N VAL A 48 10.60 17.21 -17.29
CA VAL A 48 9.23 16.86 -16.94
C VAL A 48 8.23 17.46 -17.93
N VAL A 49 7.09 16.82 -18.11
CA VAL A 49 5.90 17.39 -18.69
C VAL A 49 4.76 17.23 -17.70
N VAL A 50 3.97 18.30 -17.52
CA VAL A 50 2.81 18.33 -16.65
C VAL A 50 1.65 18.92 -17.42
N SER A 51 0.51 18.25 -17.47
CA SER A 51 -0.72 18.72 -18.09
C SER A 51 -1.93 18.04 -17.45
N ASP A 52 -2.88 18.84 -16.97
CA ASP A 52 -4.19 18.38 -16.45
C ASP A 52 -4.11 17.29 -15.36
N GLY A 53 -3.07 17.37 -14.49
CA GLY A 53 -2.84 16.41 -13.41
C GLY A 53 -2.07 15.15 -13.85
N GLU A 54 -1.75 15.02 -15.12
CA GLU A 54 -0.89 13.97 -15.66
C GLU A 54 0.55 14.48 -15.78
N CYS A 55 1.51 13.63 -15.48
CA CYS A 55 2.93 13.95 -15.58
C CYS A 55 3.70 12.81 -16.23
N GLU A 56 4.79 13.18 -16.90
CA GLU A 56 5.83 12.25 -17.33
C GLU A 56 7.20 12.90 -17.23
N TYR A 57 8.22 12.09 -17.24
CA TYR A 57 9.59 12.56 -17.14
C TYR A 57 10.52 11.85 -18.13
N GLY A 58 11.70 12.41 -18.28
CA GLY A 58 12.84 11.76 -18.93
C GLY A 58 14.11 12.19 -18.25
N MET A 59 14.98 11.24 -17.94
CA MET A 59 16.26 11.52 -17.30
C MET A 59 17.43 10.86 -18.02
N THR A 60 18.60 11.45 -17.84
CA THR A 60 19.86 10.88 -18.32
C THR A 60 20.98 11.26 -17.38
N ILE A 61 21.86 10.31 -17.07
CA ILE A 61 22.98 10.45 -16.13
C ILE A 61 24.24 9.89 -16.78
N GLY A 62 25.39 10.48 -16.48
CA GLY A 62 26.70 9.97 -16.95
C GLY A 62 27.04 10.32 -18.39
N GLU A 63 26.43 11.34 -18.96
CA GLU A 63 26.74 11.79 -20.31
C GLU A 63 28.10 12.51 -20.40
N LYS A 64 28.65 12.58 -21.62
CA LYS A 64 29.99 13.20 -21.89
C LYS A 64 29.96 14.73 -21.76
N SER A 65 28.79 15.35 -21.73
CA SER A 65 28.61 16.79 -21.54
C SER A 65 27.16 17.10 -21.15
N GLU A 66 26.97 18.23 -20.47
CA GLU A 66 25.68 18.76 -20.10
C GLU A 66 24.70 18.89 -21.28
N GLU A 67 25.18 19.39 -22.41
CA GLU A 67 24.40 19.51 -23.66
C GLU A 67 23.86 18.15 -24.15
N LYS A 68 24.65 17.08 -24.02
CA LYS A 68 24.22 15.74 -24.41
C LYS A 68 23.21 15.20 -23.40
N ALA A 69 23.43 15.41 -22.11
CA ALA A 69 22.49 15.03 -21.07
C ALA A 69 21.14 15.69 -21.29
N LYS A 70 21.08 17.01 -21.47
CA LYS A 70 19.87 17.74 -21.78
C LYS A 70 19.12 17.20 -23.01
N LYS A 71 19.86 16.94 -24.09
CA LYS A 71 19.27 16.42 -25.33
C LYS A 71 18.71 15.01 -25.17
N ALA A 72 19.38 14.14 -24.43
CA ALA A 72 18.96 12.77 -24.20
C ALA A 72 17.73 12.73 -23.28
N ALA A 73 17.76 13.43 -22.15
CA ALA A 73 16.65 13.52 -21.22
C ALA A 73 15.38 14.14 -21.86
N PHE A 74 15.55 15.21 -22.66
CA PHE A 74 14.43 15.80 -23.42
C PHE A 74 13.82 14.78 -24.38
N LYS A 75 14.65 14.02 -25.12
CA LYS A 75 14.17 13.02 -26.07
C LYS A 75 13.41 11.88 -25.36
N ASP A 76 13.87 11.49 -24.20
CA ASP A 76 13.23 10.46 -23.40
C ASP A 76 11.88 10.94 -22.87
N CYS A 77 11.80 12.11 -22.27
CA CYS A 77 10.55 12.75 -21.84
C CYS A 77 9.53 12.89 -23.01
N GLU A 78 9.97 13.36 -24.19
CA GLU A 78 9.12 13.50 -25.38
C GLU A 78 8.63 12.16 -25.93
N LYS A 79 9.37 11.08 -25.71
CA LYS A 79 8.94 9.72 -26.04
C LYS A 79 7.79 9.31 -25.13
N TRP A 80 7.95 9.40 -23.82
CA TRP A 80 6.92 9.03 -22.84
C TRP A 80 5.69 9.91 -22.93
N ARG A 81 5.87 11.22 -23.10
CA ARG A 81 4.78 12.16 -23.35
C ARG A 81 3.88 11.73 -24.53
N LYS A 82 4.48 11.27 -25.64
CA LYS A 82 3.74 10.82 -26.83
C LYS A 82 3.09 9.46 -26.62
N GLU A 83 3.77 8.52 -25.96
CA GLU A 83 3.25 7.19 -25.69
C GLU A 83 2.03 7.26 -24.77
N ASN A 84 2.02 8.18 -23.80
CA ASN A 84 0.94 8.37 -22.84
C ASN A 84 -0.06 9.49 -23.25
N ASN A 85 0.09 10.08 -24.44
CA ASN A 85 -0.79 11.12 -25.00
C ASN A 85 -0.93 12.37 -24.11
N ILE A 86 0.09 12.71 -23.30
CA ILE A 86 0.05 13.88 -22.44
C ILE A 86 0.22 15.14 -23.28
N SER A 87 -0.66 16.12 -23.07
CA SER A 87 -0.57 17.43 -23.70
C SER A 87 0.55 18.26 -23.04
N GLY A 88 1.04 19.30 -23.73
CA GLY A 88 2.11 20.15 -23.20
C GLY A 88 3.48 19.86 -23.80
N LYS A 89 4.51 20.38 -23.15
CA LYS A 89 5.91 20.27 -23.58
C LYS A 89 6.78 19.76 -22.44
N CYS A 90 7.76 18.94 -22.78
CA CYS A 90 8.79 18.58 -21.84
C CYS A 90 9.70 19.79 -21.54
N GLU A 91 9.82 20.17 -20.27
CA GLU A 91 10.62 21.29 -19.81
C GLU A 91 11.74 20.80 -18.90
N PRO A 92 12.90 21.46 -18.88
CA PRO A 92 14.01 21.07 -18.03
C PRO A 92 13.68 21.35 -16.57
N PHE A 93 13.69 20.32 -15.75
CA PHE A 93 13.46 20.42 -14.32
C PHE A 93 14.74 20.56 -13.53
N ALA A 94 15.72 19.69 -13.79
CA ALA A 94 17.02 19.75 -13.15
C ALA A 94 18.15 19.48 -14.15
N VAL A 95 19.32 20.08 -13.89
CA VAL A 95 20.55 19.84 -14.65
C VAL A 95 21.69 19.61 -13.67
N ASN A 96 22.41 18.52 -13.84
CA ASN A 96 23.36 17.99 -12.86
C ASN A 96 22.63 17.84 -11.49
N ASP A 97 23.18 18.38 -10.43
CA ASP A 97 22.60 18.37 -9.09
C ASP A 97 21.68 19.56 -8.77
N LYS A 98 21.34 20.42 -9.78
CA LYS A 98 20.61 21.67 -9.55
C LYS A 98 19.24 21.65 -10.21
N ILE A 99 18.20 21.95 -9.43
CA ILE A 99 16.88 22.27 -9.96
C ILE A 99 16.97 23.63 -10.66
N ILE A 100 16.49 23.67 -11.91
CA ILE A 100 16.51 24.89 -12.74
C ILE A 100 15.08 25.31 -13.20
N TRP A 101 14.06 24.60 -12.78
CA TRP A 101 12.69 24.92 -13.13
C TRP A 101 12.22 26.18 -12.38
N GLU A 102 12.01 27.26 -13.13
CA GLU A 102 11.68 28.58 -12.56
C GLU A 102 10.26 28.65 -11.96
N ASN A 103 9.43 27.66 -12.23
CA ASN A 103 8.03 27.62 -11.81
C ASN A 103 7.77 26.88 -10.49
N VAL A 104 8.81 26.45 -9.81
CA VAL A 104 8.68 25.81 -8.48
C VAL A 104 8.93 26.84 -7.40
N ALA A 105 7.93 27.11 -6.58
CA ALA A 105 8.11 27.91 -5.36
C ALA A 105 8.78 27.02 -4.31
N PHE A 106 10.08 27.21 -4.09
CA PHE A 106 10.78 26.66 -2.93
C PHE A 106 10.93 27.73 -1.88
N VAL A 107 10.57 27.40 -0.65
CA VAL A 107 10.95 28.19 0.52
C VAL A 107 12.28 27.62 1.02
N THR A 108 13.32 28.45 1.11
CA THR A 108 14.56 28.07 1.78
C THR A 108 14.48 28.59 3.22
N ASN A 109 14.78 27.73 4.20
CA ASN A 109 14.98 28.18 5.57
C ASN A 109 16.27 29.03 5.72
N ASP A 110 16.44 29.69 6.83
CA ASP A 110 17.59 30.59 7.11
C ASP A 110 18.95 29.87 7.07
N GLU A 111 18.98 28.54 7.03
CA GLU A 111 20.20 27.73 6.96
C GLU A 111 20.53 27.26 5.54
N GLY A 112 19.71 27.66 4.54
CA GLY A 112 19.92 27.30 3.12
C GLY A 112 19.45 25.89 2.76
N GLU A 113 18.84 25.18 3.69
CA GLU A 113 18.14 23.92 3.40
C GLU A 113 16.79 24.23 2.74
N ARG A 114 16.44 23.42 1.77
CA ARG A 114 15.17 23.55 1.04
C ARG A 114 14.07 22.95 1.88
N GLU A 115 13.25 23.82 2.50
CA GLU A 115 11.98 23.39 3.03
C GLU A 115 10.96 23.26 1.87
N TYR A 116 10.31 22.13 1.77
CA TYR A 116 9.13 21.99 0.92
C TYR A 116 8.02 22.85 1.54
N ASP A 117 7.49 23.80 0.79
CA ASP A 117 6.30 24.53 1.23
C ASP A 117 5.10 23.58 1.22
N ASN A 118 4.87 22.90 2.32
CA ASN A 118 3.72 22.03 2.52
C ASN A 118 2.41 22.84 2.67
N SER A 119 2.47 24.18 2.82
CA SER A 119 1.28 25.02 2.95
C SER A 119 0.47 25.12 1.64
N ALA A 120 1.14 24.95 0.49
CA ALA A 120 0.46 24.85 -0.81
C ALA A 120 -0.24 23.51 -1.05
N ASN A 121 0.06 22.49 -0.23
CA ASN A 121 -0.47 21.13 -0.33
C ASN A 121 -1.47 20.78 0.79
N MET A 122 -2.08 21.75 1.45
CA MET A 122 -3.34 21.50 2.15
C MET A 122 -4.42 21.25 1.09
N VAL A 123 -4.35 20.07 0.45
CA VAL A 123 -5.46 19.55 -0.34
C VAL A 123 -6.61 19.41 0.63
N GLU A 124 -7.67 20.15 0.37
CA GLU A 124 -8.94 19.96 1.09
C GLU A 124 -9.38 18.53 0.79
N TYR A 125 -9.19 17.61 1.75
CA TYR A 125 -9.54 16.21 1.55
C TYR A 125 -11.05 16.10 1.47
N GLU A 126 -11.53 15.61 0.35
CA GLU A 126 -12.93 15.23 0.21
C GLU A 126 -13.13 13.86 0.86
N TYR A 127 -13.95 13.83 1.89
CA TYR A 127 -14.31 12.58 2.58
C TYR A 127 -15.59 12.01 2.00
N ARG A 128 -15.59 10.73 1.71
CA ARG A 128 -16.75 10.04 1.17
C ARG A 128 -17.24 8.97 2.14
N ILE A 129 -18.53 9.02 2.46
CA ILE A 129 -19.20 7.98 3.24
C ILE A 129 -19.93 7.08 2.24
N PRO A 130 -19.55 5.81 2.12
CA PRO A 130 -20.24 4.90 1.20
C PRO A 130 -21.63 4.49 1.75
N ASP A 131 -22.54 4.15 0.84
CA ASP A 131 -23.90 3.71 1.18
C ASP A 131 -23.96 2.46 2.07
N TRP A 132 -22.89 1.65 2.07
CA TRP A 132 -22.78 0.45 2.90
C TRP A 132 -22.28 0.71 4.32
N TYR A 133 -21.84 1.93 4.65
CA TYR A 133 -21.30 2.26 5.96
C TYR A 133 -22.26 1.85 7.09
N GLY A 134 -21.73 1.14 8.09
CA GLY A 134 -22.53 0.57 9.18
C GLY A 134 -23.32 -0.70 8.80
N GLN A 135 -23.15 -1.21 7.58
CA GLN A 135 -23.74 -2.47 7.12
C GLN A 135 -22.63 -3.43 6.75
N GLU A 136 -22.57 -4.54 7.46
CA GLU A 136 -21.68 -5.61 7.02
C GLU A 136 -22.25 -6.28 5.77
N LYS A 137 -21.42 -6.43 4.74
CA LYS A 137 -21.83 -7.12 3.55
C LYS A 137 -20.67 -7.88 2.90
N ILE A 138 -20.78 -9.19 2.89
CA ILE A 138 -19.90 -10.07 2.14
C ILE A 138 -20.65 -10.57 0.92
N ILE A 139 -20.12 -10.30 -0.26
CA ILE A 139 -20.70 -10.71 -1.54
C ILE A 139 -19.80 -11.79 -2.15
N PHE A 140 -20.29 -13.02 -2.19
CA PHE A 140 -19.55 -14.14 -2.75
C PHE A 140 -20.32 -14.81 -3.90
N PRO A 141 -20.21 -14.29 -5.13
CA PRO A 141 -20.81 -14.92 -6.29
C PRO A 141 -20.14 -16.26 -6.59
N LYS A 142 -20.94 -17.32 -6.66
CA LYS A 142 -20.41 -18.64 -6.95
C LYS A 142 -20.16 -18.84 -8.44
N TYR A 143 -18.91 -18.90 -8.84
CA TYR A 143 -18.52 -19.20 -10.21
C TYR A 143 -18.46 -20.71 -10.47
N LYS A 144 -18.73 -21.13 -11.72
CA LYS A 144 -18.69 -22.53 -12.13
C LYS A 144 -17.32 -23.15 -11.84
N GLY A 145 -17.32 -24.27 -11.14
CA GLY A 145 -16.10 -25.03 -10.81
C GLY A 145 -15.48 -24.70 -9.46
N VAL A 146 -16.10 -23.79 -8.69
CA VAL A 146 -15.82 -23.60 -7.27
C VAL A 146 -16.68 -24.61 -6.48
N PRO A 147 -16.08 -25.50 -5.67
CA PRO A 147 -16.82 -26.48 -4.86
C PRO A 147 -17.65 -25.84 -3.74
N ASP A 148 -18.76 -26.47 -3.36
CA ASP A 148 -19.65 -25.95 -2.32
C ASP A 148 -19.00 -25.96 -0.93
N ASP A 149 -18.26 -27.00 -0.62
CA ASP A 149 -17.52 -27.14 0.63
C ASP A 149 -16.41 -26.08 0.79
N LEU A 150 -15.77 -25.70 -0.33
CA LEU A 150 -14.83 -24.58 -0.33
C LEU A 150 -15.54 -23.25 -0.09
N HIS A 151 -16.69 -23.03 -0.74
CA HIS A 151 -17.49 -21.82 -0.53
C HIS A 151 -17.89 -21.68 0.96
N SER A 152 -18.35 -22.78 1.59
CA SER A 152 -18.71 -22.78 3.00
C SER A 152 -17.52 -22.48 3.90
N LEU A 153 -16.33 -23.06 3.64
CA LEU A 153 -15.10 -22.78 4.38
C LEU A 153 -14.71 -21.30 4.33
N PHE A 154 -14.85 -20.68 3.15
CA PHE A 154 -14.57 -19.25 2.99
C PHE A 154 -15.51 -18.41 3.84
N MET A 155 -16.83 -18.65 3.74
CA MET A 155 -17.82 -17.89 4.50
C MET A 155 -17.60 -18.03 6.01
N GLU A 156 -17.37 -19.24 6.49
CA GLU A 156 -17.08 -19.49 7.91
C GLU A 156 -15.81 -18.77 8.37
N THR A 157 -14.75 -18.80 7.56
CA THR A 157 -13.49 -18.13 7.91
C THR A 157 -13.64 -16.61 7.91
N LEU A 158 -14.39 -16.05 6.97
CA LEU A 158 -14.68 -14.62 6.91
C LEU A 158 -15.51 -14.17 8.11
N GLU A 159 -16.51 -14.97 8.52
CA GLU A 159 -17.29 -14.71 9.72
C GLU A 159 -16.41 -14.70 10.98
N TYR A 160 -15.52 -15.67 11.15
CA TYR A 160 -14.56 -15.67 12.25
C TYR A 160 -13.64 -14.45 12.24
N SER A 161 -13.16 -14.07 11.06
CA SER A 161 -12.29 -12.90 10.90
C SER A 161 -13.02 -11.61 11.24
N TYR A 162 -14.26 -11.47 10.79
CA TYR A 162 -15.11 -10.33 11.08
C TYR A 162 -15.38 -10.19 12.59
N LEU A 163 -15.80 -11.27 13.23
CA LEU A 163 -16.09 -11.27 14.67
C LEU A 163 -14.87 -10.90 15.51
N GLU A 164 -13.67 -11.27 15.04
CA GLU A 164 -12.43 -10.94 15.73
C GLU A 164 -12.02 -9.48 15.58
N LEU A 165 -12.24 -8.89 14.41
CA LEU A 165 -11.94 -7.47 14.15
C LEU A 165 -12.93 -6.51 14.81
N GLY A 166 -14.01 -7.05 15.41
CA GLY A 166 -15.03 -6.30 16.13
C GLY A 166 -16.07 -5.67 15.20
N GLU A 167 -17.06 -5.00 15.82
CA GLU A 167 -18.23 -4.43 15.13
C GLU A 167 -17.92 -3.15 14.31
N LYS A 168 -16.65 -2.84 14.09
CA LYS A 168 -16.29 -1.66 13.32
C LYS A 168 -16.53 -1.90 11.83
N PRO A 169 -16.93 -0.86 11.09
CA PRO A 169 -17.30 -1.02 9.68
C PRO A 169 -16.12 -1.57 8.89
N ILE A 170 -16.30 -2.78 8.40
CA ILE A 170 -15.43 -3.38 7.40
C ILE A 170 -16.10 -3.14 6.05
N ALA A 171 -15.33 -2.84 5.05
CA ALA A 171 -15.82 -2.53 3.71
C ALA A 171 -16.79 -3.59 3.19
N GLU A 172 -17.78 -3.21 2.38
CA GLU A 172 -18.48 -4.17 1.52
C GLU A 172 -17.43 -5.00 0.79
N THR A 173 -17.30 -6.28 1.14
CA THR A 173 -16.19 -7.14 0.68
C THR A 173 -16.69 -8.13 -0.35
N HIS A 174 -16.11 -8.10 -1.54
CA HIS A 174 -16.42 -9.01 -2.64
C HIS A 174 -15.39 -10.14 -2.70
N VAL A 175 -15.87 -11.38 -2.60
CA VAL A 175 -15.02 -12.57 -2.72
C VAL A 175 -15.10 -13.08 -4.15
N ILE A 176 -14.03 -12.92 -4.92
CA ILE A 176 -13.96 -13.25 -6.35
C ILE A 176 -13.08 -14.48 -6.53
N ILE A 177 -13.66 -15.67 -6.35
CA ILE A 177 -12.94 -16.95 -6.43
C ILE A 177 -13.41 -17.73 -7.67
N TRP A 178 -12.49 -18.11 -8.54
CA TRP A 178 -12.83 -18.75 -9.81
C TRP A 178 -11.98 -19.98 -10.14
N ASN A 179 -12.44 -20.75 -11.10
CA ASN A 179 -11.68 -21.84 -11.68
C ASN A 179 -11.26 -21.43 -13.10
N GLU A 180 -9.96 -21.26 -13.34
CA GLU A 180 -9.39 -20.74 -14.58
C GLU A 180 -9.77 -21.54 -15.84
N LYS A 181 -10.21 -22.80 -15.65
CA LYS A 181 -10.62 -23.70 -16.75
C LYS A 181 -12.13 -23.85 -16.89
N LYS A 182 -12.91 -23.60 -15.82
CA LYS A 182 -14.35 -23.90 -15.78
C LYS A 182 -15.23 -22.65 -15.64
N SER A 183 -14.72 -21.60 -15.05
CA SER A 183 -15.45 -20.34 -14.87
C SER A 183 -15.50 -19.55 -16.17
N ASN A 184 -16.53 -18.72 -16.31
CA ASN A 184 -16.58 -17.72 -17.37
C ASN A 184 -15.68 -16.54 -16.99
N LEU A 185 -14.45 -16.53 -17.47
CA LEU A 185 -13.45 -15.50 -17.14
C LEU A 185 -13.89 -14.09 -17.52
N LYS A 186 -14.74 -13.91 -18.56
CA LYS A 186 -15.30 -12.60 -18.89
C LYS A 186 -16.20 -12.07 -17.76
N LYS A 187 -17.05 -12.93 -17.17
CA LYS A 187 -17.88 -12.55 -16.01
C LYS A 187 -17.04 -12.28 -14.76
N VAL A 188 -15.98 -13.07 -14.54
CA VAL A 188 -15.05 -12.82 -13.44
C VAL A 188 -14.41 -11.46 -13.59
N ALA A 189 -13.90 -11.14 -14.78
CA ALA A 189 -13.28 -9.87 -15.10
C ALA A 189 -14.26 -8.68 -14.99
N GLN A 190 -15.51 -8.86 -15.45
CA GLN A 190 -16.54 -7.84 -15.29
C GLN A 190 -16.79 -7.51 -13.82
N ASN A 191 -16.98 -8.53 -12.98
CA ASN A 191 -17.19 -8.32 -11.55
C ASN A 191 -15.96 -7.66 -10.89
N TRP A 192 -14.77 -8.09 -11.27
CA TRP A 192 -13.54 -7.50 -10.78
C TRP A 192 -13.44 -6.00 -11.11
N CYS A 193 -13.77 -5.61 -12.35
CA CYS A 193 -13.77 -4.22 -12.77
C CYS A 193 -14.82 -3.38 -12.02
N GLU A 194 -16.04 -3.90 -11.87
CA GLU A 194 -17.09 -3.22 -11.09
C GLU A 194 -16.66 -2.96 -9.64
N VAL A 195 -16.05 -3.96 -9.02
CA VAL A 195 -15.64 -3.86 -7.61
C VAL A 195 -14.45 -2.94 -7.42
N ASN A 196 -13.41 -3.11 -8.23
CA ASN A 196 -12.14 -2.43 -8.00
C ASN A 196 -12.01 -1.10 -8.74
N ARG A 197 -12.86 -0.82 -9.75
CA ARG A 197 -12.77 0.41 -10.56
C ARG A 197 -14.09 1.18 -10.68
N GLY A 198 -15.20 0.63 -10.20
CA GLY A 198 -16.52 1.23 -10.38
C GLY A 198 -16.97 1.35 -11.83
N GLU A 199 -16.25 0.73 -12.76
CA GLU A 199 -16.46 0.86 -14.19
C GLU A 199 -17.14 -0.36 -14.81
N ASN A 200 -17.94 -0.11 -15.84
CA ASN A 200 -18.34 -1.16 -16.75
C ASN A 200 -17.11 -1.77 -17.40
N PHE A 201 -17.07 -3.10 -17.49
CA PHE A 201 -15.99 -3.83 -18.12
C PHE A 201 -15.64 -3.25 -19.50
N ASN A 202 -14.45 -2.69 -19.60
CA ASN A 202 -13.83 -2.29 -20.87
C ASN A 202 -12.40 -2.87 -20.95
N GLU A 203 -11.76 -2.77 -22.11
CA GLU A 203 -10.39 -3.28 -22.26
C GLU A 203 -9.36 -2.47 -21.44
N GLU A 204 -9.69 -1.24 -21.06
CA GLU A 204 -8.83 -0.37 -20.26
C GLU A 204 -8.80 -0.80 -18.81
N CYS A 205 -9.96 -1.15 -18.23
CA CYS A 205 -9.99 -1.72 -16.88
C CYS A 205 -9.03 -2.93 -16.73
N LEU A 206 -8.83 -3.69 -17.79
CA LEU A 206 -7.92 -4.82 -17.78
C LEU A 206 -6.44 -4.44 -18.01
N LYS A 207 -6.13 -3.20 -18.32
CA LYS A 207 -4.75 -2.74 -18.55
C LYS A 207 -4.09 -2.14 -17.30
N VAL A 208 -4.88 -1.82 -16.29
CA VAL A 208 -4.39 -1.18 -15.07
C VAL A 208 -3.55 -2.15 -14.25
N GLY A 209 -2.38 -1.71 -13.81
CA GLY A 209 -1.42 -2.54 -13.08
C GLY A 209 -0.23 -3.04 -13.95
N GLY A 210 0.00 -2.43 -15.12
CA GLY A 210 1.21 -2.66 -15.92
C GLY A 210 1.28 -3.99 -16.66
N GLY A 211 0.21 -4.80 -16.68
CA GLY A 211 0.20 -6.13 -17.30
C GLY A 211 -1.01 -6.42 -18.18
N ASP A 212 -0.88 -7.44 -19.05
CA ASP A 212 -2.03 -8.04 -19.72
C ASP A 212 -2.89 -8.80 -18.68
N ASN A 213 -3.88 -8.12 -18.10
CA ASN A 213 -4.75 -8.69 -17.08
C ASN A 213 -5.52 -9.95 -17.56
N LYS A 214 -5.63 -10.17 -18.88
CA LYS A 214 -6.12 -11.45 -19.42
C LYS A 214 -5.22 -12.61 -19.02
N LYS A 215 -3.91 -12.37 -18.86
CA LYS A 215 -2.93 -13.33 -18.38
C LYS A 215 -3.08 -13.56 -16.87
N TRP A 216 -3.29 -12.49 -16.10
CA TRP A 216 -3.48 -12.54 -14.65
C TRP A 216 -4.61 -13.50 -14.23
N PHE A 217 -5.78 -13.47 -14.88
CA PHE A 217 -6.87 -14.41 -14.57
C PHE A 217 -6.52 -15.91 -14.78
N LYS A 218 -5.39 -16.21 -15.41
CA LYS A 218 -4.88 -17.56 -15.64
C LYS A 218 -3.67 -17.92 -14.80
N GLU A 219 -3.00 -16.93 -14.24
CA GLU A 219 -1.88 -17.12 -13.31
C GLU A 219 -2.39 -17.59 -11.94
N CYS A 220 -1.48 -17.92 -11.05
CA CYS A 220 -1.85 -18.29 -9.69
C CYS A 220 -2.10 -17.01 -8.88
N VAL A 221 -3.34 -16.76 -8.53
CA VAL A 221 -3.77 -15.54 -7.83
C VAL A 221 -4.28 -15.88 -6.45
N ALA A 222 -3.74 -15.19 -5.45
CA ALA A 222 -4.31 -14.96 -4.13
C ALA A 222 -3.95 -13.52 -3.79
N SER A 223 -4.93 -12.65 -3.63
CA SER A 223 -4.74 -11.23 -3.38
C SER A 223 -5.96 -10.62 -2.73
N ALA A 224 -5.76 -9.51 -2.04
CA ALA A 224 -6.83 -8.68 -1.54
C ALA A 224 -6.54 -7.21 -1.84
N TYR A 225 -7.59 -6.44 -1.96
CA TYR A 225 -7.50 -5.02 -2.26
C TYR A 225 -8.66 -4.26 -1.64
N PHE A 226 -8.41 -3.02 -1.23
CA PHE A 226 -9.45 -2.04 -0.92
C PHE A 226 -9.37 -0.92 -1.95
N SER A 227 -10.43 -0.77 -2.73
CA SER A 227 -10.49 0.23 -3.79
C SER A 227 -10.88 1.61 -3.24
N PRO A 228 -10.05 2.63 -3.35
CA PRO A 228 -10.43 3.99 -2.99
C PRO A 228 -11.47 4.58 -3.97
N GLU A 229 -11.57 4.08 -5.20
CA GLU A 229 -12.55 4.54 -6.19
C GLU A 229 -13.97 4.08 -5.84
N THR A 230 -14.13 2.82 -5.45
CA THR A 230 -15.43 2.23 -5.13
C THR A 230 -15.72 2.15 -3.65
N LEU A 231 -14.72 2.35 -2.80
CA LEU A 231 -14.73 2.13 -1.35
C LEU A 231 -15.09 0.68 -0.97
N LYS A 232 -14.80 -0.30 -1.84
CA LYS A 232 -15.09 -1.72 -1.63
C LYS A 232 -13.82 -2.52 -1.43
N GLY A 233 -13.93 -3.58 -0.61
CA GLY A 233 -12.89 -4.58 -0.51
C GLY A 233 -13.07 -5.70 -1.52
N SER A 234 -11.98 -6.30 -1.99
CA SER A 234 -12.02 -7.54 -2.75
C SER A 234 -11.03 -8.55 -2.20
N ILE A 235 -11.42 -9.83 -2.23
CA ILE A 235 -10.54 -10.99 -1.99
C ILE A 235 -10.60 -11.84 -3.25
N GLU A 236 -9.46 -12.08 -3.84
CA GLU A 236 -9.36 -12.62 -5.18
C GLU A 236 -8.52 -13.90 -5.19
N GLY A 237 -9.01 -14.94 -5.88
CA GLY A 237 -8.22 -16.16 -5.97
C GLY A 237 -8.74 -17.16 -6.98
N ASN A 238 -7.84 -17.94 -7.53
CA ASN A 238 -8.22 -18.97 -8.48
C ASN A 238 -7.85 -20.39 -8.01
N LYS A 239 -8.24 -21.39 -8.81
CA LYS A 239 -8.04 -22.79 -8.47
C LYS A 239 -6.58 -23.15 -8.19
N CYS A 240 -5.61 -22.49 -8.77
CA CYS A 240 -4.20 -22.71 -8.47
C CYS A 240 -3.95 -22.58 -6.96
N TRP A 241 -4.46 -21.52 -6.38
CA TRP A 241 -4.35 -21.22 -4.97
C TRP A 241 -5.06 -22.25 -4.08
N TRP A 242 -6.32 -22.60 -4.36
CA TRP A 242 -7.12 -23.46 -3.51
C TRP A 242 -7.19 -24.96 -3.95
N ARG A 243 -6.40 -25.37 -4.95
CA ARG A 243 -6.44 -26.72 -5.52
C ARG A 243 -6.21 -27.86 -4.51
N GLY A 244 -5.44 -27.59 -3.46
CA GLY A 244 -5.10 -28.55 -2.40
C GLY A 244 -6.03 -28.56 -1.19
N TYR A 245 -7.08 -27.71 -1.16
CA TYR A 245 -7.86 -27.44 0.03
C TYR A 245 -8.45 -28.67 0.74
N LYS A 246 -8.78 -29.73 0.00
CA LYS A 246 -9.32 -30.98 0.58
C LYS A 246 -8.36 -31.68 1.53
N ASN A 247 -7.05 -31.52 1.30
CA ASN A 247 -6.02 -32.14 2.11
C ASN A 247 -5.53 -31.21 3.23
N GLU A 248 -5.61 -29.90 3.00
CA GLU A 248 -5.11 -28.86 3.87
C GLU A 248 -6.11 -27.68 3.95
N ALA A 249 -7.34 -27.97 4.32
CA ALA A 249 -8.42 -26.96 4.41
C ALA A 249 -8.03 -25.77 5.29
N TRP A 250 -7.32 -26.03 6.39
CA TRP A 250 -6.80 -25.01 7.28
C TRP A 250 -5.85 -24.02 6.57
N SER A 251 -5.05 -24.52 5.62
CA SER A 251 -4.13 -23.66 4.86
C SER A 251 -4.91 -22.65 4.00
N VAL A 252 -6.00 -23.07 3.40
CA VAL A 252 -6.88 -22.19 2.64
C VAL A 252 -7.59 -21.21 3.58
N ALA A 253 -8.14 -21.66 4.70
CA ALA A 253 -8.75 -20.79 5.70
C ALA A 253 -7.75 -19.73 6.21
N LYS A 254 -6.49 -20.12 6.50
CA LYS A 254 -5.43 -19.20 6.89
C LYS A 254 -5.23 -18.10 5.86
N ILE A 255 -5.16 -18.43 4.57
CA ILE A 255 -4.97 -17.44 3.52
C ILE A 255 -6.23 -16.56 3.34
N VAL A 256 -7.43 -17.10 3.47
CA VAL A 256 -8.67 -16.28 3.45
C VAL A 256 -8.66 -15.22 4.55
N ALA A 257 -8.29 -15.61 5.77
CA ALA A 257 -8.19 -14.66 6.89
C ALA A 257 -7.05 -13.64 6.68
N HIS A 258 -5.92 -14.07 6.13
CA HIS A 258 -4.80 -13.22 5.73
C HIS A 258 -5.24 -12.15 4.72
N GLU A 259 -5.86 -12.55 3.63
CA GLU A 259 -6.33 -11.62 2.59
C GLU A 259 -7.45 -10.68 3.13
N TYR A 260 -8.34 -11.19 3.97
CA TYR A 260 -9.35 -10.34 4.61
C TYR A 260 -8.73 -9.28 5.53
N PHE A 261 -7.62 -9.64 6.19
CA PHE A 261 -6.88 -8.67 7.00
C PHE A 261 -6.24 -7.57 6.16
N HIS A 262 -5.78 -7.86 4.95
CA HIS A 262 -5.34 -6.81 4.02
C HIS A 262 -6.45 -5.84 3.63
N VAL A 263 -7.68 -6.31 3.44
CA VAL A 263 -8.84 -5.41 3.25
C VAL A 263 -8.99 -4.49 4.46
N TYR A 264 -8.92 -5.05 5.68
CA TYR A 264 -8.98 -4.28 6.92
C TYR A 264 -7.84 -3.26 7.03
N GLN A 265 -6.59 -3.68 6.86
CA GLN A 265 -5.41 -2.80 6.91
C GLN A 265 -5.55 -1.61 5.94
N ASN A 266 -5.86 -1.90 4.68
CA ASN A 266 -5.99 -0.88 3.64
C ASN A 266 -7.17 0.06 3.87
N MET A 267 -8.26 -0.45 4.43
CA MET A 267 -9.42 0.36 4.83
C MET A 267 -9.04 1.30 5.97
N LYS A 268 -8.47 0.77 7.06
CA LYS A 268 -8.17 1.55 8.27
C LYS A 268 -7.12 2.64 8.06
N LYS A 269 -6.14 2.41 7.22
CA LYS A 269 -5.17 3.44 6.82
C LYS A 269 -5.80 4.67 6.13
N ASN A 270 -7.04 4.57 5.66
CA ASN A 270 -7.70 5.63 4.89
C ASN A 270 -9.04 6.07 5.50
N PHE A 271 -9.44 5.54 6.66
CA PHE A 271 -10.70 5.88 7.31
C PHE A 271 -10.48 6.80 8.51
N PHE A 272 -11.29 7.83 8.60
CA PHE A 272 -11.28 8.86 9.64
C PHE A 272 -12.59 8.83 10.43
N GLU A 273 -12.51 8.84 11.74
CA GLU A 273 -13.65 8.83 12.66
C GLU A 273 -13.45 9.87 13.78
N ASP A 274 -13.08 11.08 13.43
CA ASP A 274 -12.97 12.18 14.38
C ASP A 274 -14.07 13.24 14.17
N GLU A 275 -14.15 14.21 15.08
CA GLU A 275 -15.16 15.28 15.02
C GLU A 275 -15.02 16.20 13.80
N ARG A 276 -13.83 16.26 13.19
CA ARG A 276 -13.51 17.13 12.07
C ARG A 276 -13.64 16.38 10.73
N HIS A 277 -13.35 15.08 10.75
CA HIS A 277 -13.22 14.25 9.55
C HIS A 277 -13.92 12.92 9.75
N PHE A 278 -14.89 12.62 8.91
CA PHE A 278 -15.61 11.35 8.96
C PHE A 278 -15.76 10.75 7.57
N GLY A 279 -15.26 9.53 7.41
CA GLY A 279 -15.33 8.80 6.15
C GLY A 279 -13.95 8.43 5.60
N PHE A 280 -13.90 8.02 4.34
CA PHE A 280 -12.66 7.64 3.67
C PHE A 280 -12.03 8.83 2.95
N ALA A 281 -10.74 9.03 3.12
CA ALA A 281 -9.98 9.99 2.34
C ALA A 281 -10.03 9.62 0.85
N GLN A 282 -10.21 10.60 -0.01
CA GLN A 282 -10.24 10.43 -1.47
C GLN A 282 -8.89 9.94 -2.02
N TYR A 283 -7.80 10.28 -1.33
CA TYR A 283 -6.44 9.90 -1.72
C TYR A 283 -5.81 8.98 -0.68
N LYS A 284 -5.11 7.96 -1.13
CA LYS A 284 -4.31 7.11 -0.23
C LYS A 284 -3.24 7.95 0.46
N PHE A 285 -3.16 7.84 1.78
CA PHE A 285 -1.93 8.21 2.46
C PHE A 285 -0.85 7.21 2.07
N ASN A 286 0.35 7.72 1.78
CA ASN A 286 1.42 6.90 1.25
C ASN A 286 1.74 5.70 2.13
N ASP A 287 1.99 4.60 1.47
CA ASP A 287 2.25 3.29 2.05
C ASP A 287 3.74 3.09 2.36
N ASP A 288 4.39 4.02 3.08
CA ASP A 288 5.77 3.83 3.56
C ASP A 288 5.85 2.85 4.74
N MET A 289 4.75 2.22 5.08
CA MET A 289 4.74 1.20 6.12
C MET A 289 5.53 -0.02 5.65
N PRO A 290 6.47 -0.53 6.47
CA PRO A 290 7.28 -1.67 6.10
C PRO A 290 6.45 -2.88 5.67
N MET A 291 6.81 -3.49 4.54
CA MET A 291 6.11 -4.64 3.97
C MET A 291 5.96 -5.79 4.98
N TRP A 292 6.94 -5.99 5.88
CA TRP A 292 6.82 -7.01 6.91
C TRP A 292 5.70 -6.73 7.94
N ILE A 293 5.34 -5.46 8.17
CA ILE A 293 4.20 -5.11 9.04
C ILE A 293 2.90 -5.46 8.32
N GLU A 294 2.79 -5.17 7.04
CA GLU A 294 1.61 -5.50 6.24
C GLU A 294 1.44 -7.01 6.09
N GLU A 295 2.40 -7.65 5.44
CA GLU A 295 2.35 -9.08 5.14
C GLU A 295 2.47 -9.94 6.39
N GLY A 296 3.41 -9.59 7.28
CA GLY A 296 3.59 -10.32 8.53
C GLY A 296 2.42 -10.15 9.50
N GLY A 297 1.79 -8.98 9.52
CA GLY A 297 0.56 -8.74 10.28
C GLY A 297 -0.60 -9.57 9.76
N ALA A 298 -0.80 -9.62 8.45
CA ALA A 298 -1.84 -10.43 7.82
C ALA A 298 -1.56 -11.94 8.00
N GLU A 299 -0.31 -12.36 7.88
CA GLU A 299 0.11 -13.75 8.11
C GLU A 299 -0.13 -14.17 9.56
N TYR A 300 0.22 -13.30 10.52
CA TYR A 300 -0.06 -13.53 11.95
C TYR A 300 -1.56 -13.67 12.20
N PHE A 301 -2.37 -12.75 11.67
CA PHE A 301 -3.83 -12.78 11.80
C PHE A 301 -4.43 -14.07 11.23
N GLY A 302 -3.97 -14.48 10.04
CA GLY A 302 -4.40 -15.74 9.42
C GLY A 302 -4.15 -16.96 10.32
N TYR A 303 -2.96 -17.08 10.91
CA TYR A 303 -2.65 -18.15 11.84
C TYR A 303 -3.43 -18.06 13.17
N TYR A 304 -3.62 -16.83 13.65
CA TYR A 304 -4.39 -16.59 14.87
C TYR A 304 -5.85 -17.05 14.71
N ILE A 305 -6.53 -16.67 13.60
CA ILE A 305 -7.91 -17.05 13.32
C ILE A 305 -8.09 -18.56 13.24
N ILE A 306 -7.22 -19.26 12.51
CA ILE A 306 -7.35 -20.73 12.41
C ILE A 306 -7.05 -21.43 13.75
N GLY A 307 -6.16 -20.88 14.55
CA GLY A 307 -5.83 -21.41 15.87
C GLY A 307 -6.96 -21.21 16.88
N LYS A 308 -7.48 -19.97 16.99
CA LYS A 308 -8.55 -19.59 17.89
C LYS A 308 -9.83 -20.40 17.66
N ASN A 309 -10.15 -20.65 16.38
CA ASN A 309 -11.34 -21.38 15.98
C ASN A 309 -11.11 -22.91 15.81
N ASN A 310 -9.98 -23.41 16.26
CA ASN A 310 -9.63 -24.84 16.22
C ASN A 310 -9.65 -25.46 14.81
N LEU A 311 -9.44 -24.64 13.77
CA LEU A 311 -9.35 -25.14 12.39
C LEU A 311 -8.01 -25.86 12.15
N ALA A 312 -7.00 -25.60 12.98
CA ALA A 312 -5.72 -26.26 12.96
C ALA A 312 -5.00 -26.22 14.33
N ASP A 313 -4.01 -27.08 14.51
CA ASP A 313 -3.12 -27.05 15.68
C ASP A 313 -2.11 -25.89 15.55
N TYR A 314 -2.50 -24.73 16.10
CA TYR A 314 -1.74 -23.49 16.08
C TYR A 314 -0.29 -23.67 16.56
N LYS A 315 -0.10 -24.32 17.74
CA LYS A 315 1.25 -24.51 18.30
C LYS A 315 2.15 -25.37 17.42
N LYS A 316 1.57 -26.38 16.77
CA LYS A 316 2.32 -27.23 15.83
C LYS A 316 2.74 -26.45 14.60
N ILE A 317 1.84 -25.66 14.03
CA ILE A 317 2.11 -24.83 12.85
C ILE A 317 3.15 -23.78 13.17
N MET A 318 3.01 -23.06 14.27
CA MET A 318 3.98 -22.05 14.69
C MET A 318 5.39 -22.63 14.94
N LYS A 319 5.51 -23.86 15.39
CA LYS A 319 6.81 -24.55 15.45
C LYS A 319 7.42 -24.82 14.08
N GLN A 320 6.60 -25.06 13.07
CA GLN A 320 7.06 -25.29 11.69
C GLN A 320 7.53 -23.97 11.06
N THR A 321 6.74 -22.91 11.20
CA THR A 321 7.12 -21.58 10.70
C THR A 321 8.36 -21.04 11.41
N LEU A 322 8.53 -21.28 12.72
CA LEU A 322 9.76 -20.93 13.44
C LEU A 322 11.01 -21.58 12.82
N LYS A 323 10.90 -22.81 12.35
CA LYS A 323 12.02 -23.48 11.68
C LYS A 323 12.38 -22.82 10.37
N SER A 324 11.39 -22.42 9.56
CA SER A 324 11.59 -21.68 8.31
C SER A 324 12.20 -20.31 8.58
N PHE A 325 11.61 -19.54 9.48
CA PHE A 325 12.10 -18.24 9.93
C PHE A 325 13.58 -18.30 10.36
N ARG A 326 13.93 -19.20 11.28
CA ARG A 326 15.31 -19.35 11.76
C ARG A 326 16.31 -19.74 10.67
N LYS A 327 15.88 -20.52 9.68
CA LYS A 327 16.71 -20.87 8.52
C LYS A 327 17.08 -19.63 7.70
N CYS A 328 16.14 -18.71 7.56
CA CYS A 328 16.35 -17.42 6.89
C CYS A 328 17.21 -16.47 7.72
N ALA A 329 16.87 -16.27 8.99
CA ALA A 329 17.60 -15.40 9.89
C ALA A 329 19.10 -15.80 10.02
N LYS A 330 19.40 -17.10 10.03
CA LYS A 330 20.79 -17.61 10.01
C LYS A 330 21.57 -17.25 8.75
N LYS A 331 20.92 -16.83 7.68
CA LYS A 331 21.57 -16.27 6.49
C LYS A 331 21.85 -14.78 6.59
N GLY A 332 21.61 -14.18 7.76
CA GLY A 332 21.82 -12.77 8.06
C GLY A 332 20.72 -11.85 7.56
N ILE A 333 19.55 -12.39 7.16
CA ILE A 333 18.41 -11.59 6.70
C ILE A 333 17.67 -11.05 7.93
N LYS A 334 17.43 -9.73 7.94
CA LYS A 334 16.76 -8.97 9.00
C LYS A 334 15.44 -8.40 8.52
N LEU A 335 14.58 -7.95 9.43
CA LEU A 335 13.32 -7.26 9.05
C LEU A 335 13.58 -6.02 8.20
N LYS A 336 14.63 -5.26 8.53
CA LYS A 336 15.01 -4.06 7.77
C LYS A 336 15.33 -4.35 6.31
N ASP A 337 15.80 -5.55 5.98
CA ASP A 337 16.12 -5.96 4.61
C ASP A 337 14.89 -6.27 3.76
N VAL A 338 13.70 -6.31 4.37
CA VAL A 338 12.41 -6.63 3.73
C VAL A 338 11.33 -5.56 4.03
N GLU A 339 11.76 -4.33 4.26
CA GLU A 339 10.85 -3.20 4.42
C GLU A 339 10.17 -2.82 3.10
N ARG A 340 10.89 -2.92 1.98
CA ARG A 340 10.40 -2.60 0.65
C ARG A 340 10.09 -3.88 -0.13
N GLU A 341 9.02 -3.83 -0.93
CA GLU A 341 8.61 -4.98 -1.76
C GLU A 341 9.72 -5.48 -2.69
N GLU A 342 10.41 -4.56 -3.36
CA GLU A 342 11.48 -4.90 -4.30
C GLU A 342 12.66 -5.61 -3.63
N ASP A 343 13.01 -5.25 -2.39
CA ASP A 343 14.08 -5.89 -1.63
C ASP A 343 13.64 -7.25 -1.09
N ALA A 344 12.40 -7.36 -0.62
CA ALA A 344 11.80 -8.62 -0.23
C ALA A 344 11.78 -9.61 -1.40
N ILE A 345 11.36 -9.18 -2.60
CA ILE A 345 11.36 -10.02 -3.82
C ILE A 345 12.77 -10.55 -4.15
N LYS A 346 13.80 -9.70 -4.09
CA LYS A 346 15.20 -10.12 -4.31
C LYS A 346 15.65 -11.20 -3.32
N LEU A 347 15.16 -11.12 -2.08
CA LEU A 347 15.51 -12.03 -1.00
C LEU A 347 14.70 -13.33 -0.98
N ARG A 348 13.53 -13.40 -1.64
CA ARG A 348 12.70 -14.61 -1.74
C ARG A 348 13.47 -15.83 -2.26
N SER A 349 14.42 -15.64 -3.15
CA SER A 349 15.30 -16.73 -3.63
C SER A 349 16.17 -17.35 -2.53
N LYS A 350 16.41 -16.63 -1.45
CA LYS A 350 17.20 -17.08 -0.29
C LYS A 350 16.35 -17.71 0.80
N CYS A 351 15.04 -17.43 0.82
CA CYS A 351 14.07 -17.90 1.80
C CYS A 351 12.93 -18.66 1.12
N ASP A 352 12.50 -19.76 1.72
CA ASP A 352 11.54 -20.68 1.10
C ASP A 352 10.15 -20.02 0.85
N GLN A 353 9.73 -19.05 1.68
CA GLN A 353 8.43 -18.35 1.54
C GLN A 353 8.53 -16.82 1.57
N GLY A 354 9.74 -16.26 1.65
CA GLY A 354 9.93 -14.83 1.89
C GLY A 354 10.02 -14.52 3.39
N PHE A 355 10.94 -13.61 3.72
CA PHE A 355 11.17 -13.24 5.13
C PHE A 355 10.14 -12.21 5.60
N GLU A 356 9.56 -11.45 4.71
CA GLU A 356 8.45 -10.54 4.95
C GLU A 356 7.22 -11.25 5.53
N TYR A 357 6.95 -12.51 5.12
CA TYR A 357 5.87 -13.35 5.65
C TYR A 357 6.27 -14.02 6.97
N ASP A 358 7.19 -14.99 6.93
CA ASP A 358 7.57 -15.76 8.13
C ASP A 358 8.24 -14.90 9.20
N GLY A 359 9.15 -14.00 8.81
CA GLY A 359 9.84 -13.08 9.72
C GLY A 359 8.89 -12.03 10.28
N GLY A 360 8.08 -11.42 9.42
CA GLY A 360 7.05 -10.45 9.79
C GLY A 360 6.01 -11.05 10.73
N MET A 361 5.54 -12.26 10.45
CA MET A 361 4.61 -12.98 11.33
C MET A 361 5.20 -13.21 12.73
N TRP A 362 6.48 -13.63 12.84
CA TRP A 362 7.13 -13.79 14.13
C TRP A 362 7.41 -12.46 14.82
N ALA A 363 7.67 -11.39 14.08
CA ALA A 363 7.79 -10.04 14.61
C ALA A 363 6.46 -9.55 15.20
N THR A 364 5.35 -9.76 14.49
CA THR A 364 4.00 -9.42 14.95
C THR A 364 3.61 -10.25 16.18
N ALA A 365 3.88 -11.55 16.18
CA ALA A 365 3.65 -12.41 17.36
C ALA A 365 4.47 -11.93 18.57
N TYR A 366 5.70 -11.48 18.34
CA TYR A 366 6.54 -10.93 19.40
C TYR A 366 5.98 -9.61 19.93
N LEU A 367 5.58 -8.68 19.07
CA LEU A 367 4.89 -7.43 19.45
C LEU A 367 3.64 -7.72 20.30
N ALA A 368 2.78 -8.64 19.85
CA ALA A 368 1.60 -9.05 20.60
C ALA A 368 1.97 -9.58 21.99
N SER A 369 3.05 -10.36 22.12
CA SER A 369 3.51 -10.88 23.41
C SER A 369 4.03 -9.79 24.35
N LEU A 370 4.70 -8.75 23.82
CA LEU A 370 5.16 -7.60 24.61
C LEU A 370 4.00 -6.77 25.16
N SER A 371 2.88 -6.74 24.44
CA SER A 371 1.64 -6.06 24.85
C SER A 371 0.79 -6.87 25.82
N GLY A 372 1.34 -7.93 26.43
CA GLY A 372 0.65 -8.78 27.40
C GLY A 372 -0.51 -9.59 26.81
N SER A 373 -0.40 -10.01 25.55
CA SER A 373 -1.41 -10.75 24.80
C SER A 373 -2.67 -9.94 24.47
N ASN A 374 -2.60 -8.64 24.52
CA ASN A 374 -3.70 -7.78 24.15
C ASN A 374 -3.76 -7.60 22.62
N GLN A 375 -4.51 -8.46 21.94
CA GLN A 375 -4.71 -8.38 20.49
C GLN A 375 -5.28 -7.02 20.05
N LYS A 376 -6.05 -6.37 20.92
CA LYS A 376 -6.61 -5.04 20.65
C LYS A 376 -5.53 -4.02 20.31
N VAL A 377 -4.39 -4.04 20.98
CA VAL A 377 -3.27 -3.12 20.72
C VAL A 377 -2.76 -3.25 19.26
N PHE A 378 -2.77 -4.47 18.74
CA PHE A 378 -2.39 -4.74 17.35
C PHE A 378 -3.42 -4.16 16.36
N PHE A 379 -4.70 -4.23 16.67
CA PHE A 379 -5.74 -3.63 15.83
C PHE A 379 -5.75 -2.11 15.97
N ASP A 380 -5.65 -1.58 17.18
CA ASP A 380 -5.56 -0.13 17.44
C ASP A 380 -4.39 0.51 16.67
N PHE A 381 -3.29 -0.21 16.48
CA PHE A 381 -2.19 0.27 15.66
C PHE A 381 -2.65 0.65 14.23
N TYR A 382 -3.41 -0.21 13.54
CA TYR A 382 -3.89 0.12 12.19
C TYR A 382 -4.99 1.19 12.21
N GLU A 383 -5.82 1.21 13.25
CA GLU A 383 -6.91 2.18 13.38
C GLU A 383 -6.41 3.60 13.58
N ASP A 384 -5.31 3.77 14.27
CA ASP A 384 -4.74 5.09 14.57
C ASP A 384 -3.93 5.71 13.40
N ILE A 385 -3.55 4.92 12.38
CA ILE A 385 -2.60 5.38 11.34
C ILE A 385 -3.13 6.60 10.59
N ALA A 386 -4.39 6.59 10.17
CA ALA A 386 -4.94 7.65 9.34
C ALA A 386 -4.98 8.99 10.07
N GLU A 387 -5.50 9.00 11.30
CA GLU A 387 -5.61 10.21 12.10
C GLU A 387 -4.23 10.79 12.45
N LEU A 388 -3.31 9.94 12.88
CA LEU A 388 -1.94 10.37 13.22
C LEU A 388 -1.15 10.82 11.97
N GLU A 389 -1.41 10.25 10.81
CA GLU A 389 -0.82 10.75 9.56
C GLU A 389 -1.34 12.16 9.23
N LEU A 390 -2.62 12.42 9.43
CA LEU A 390 -3.19 13.75 9.24
C LEU A 390 -2.57 14.77 10.21
N GLU A 391 -2.47 14.43 11.50
CA GLU A 391 -1.83 15.28 12.50
C GLU A 391 -0.37 15.60 12.14
N LYS A 392 0.38 14.58 11.71
CA LYS A 392 1.79 14.76 11.30
C LYS A 392 1.92 15.63 10.04
N ARG A 393 0.99 15.52 9.10
CA ARG A 393 0.96 16.39 7.91
C ARG A 393 0.68 17.86 8.28
N GLU A 394 -0.19 18.11 9.27
CA GLU A 394 -0.41 19.46 9.79
C GLU A 394 0.87 20.04 10.45
N GLU A 395 1.76 19.17 10.96
CA GLU A 395 3.09 19.55 11.50
C GLU A 395 4.18 19.64 10.41
N GLY A 396 3.87 19.35 9.15
CA GLY A 396 4.83 19.32 8.04
C GLY A 396 5.57 17.98 7.88
N GLU A 397 5.20 16.96 8.66
CA GLU A 397 5.81 15.63 8.62
C GLU A 397 4.89 14.65 7.87
N ILE A 398 5.25 14.28 6.65
CA ILE A 398 4.50 13.31 5.84
C ILE A 398 5.00 11.88 6.09
N HIS A 399 4.12 10.90 5.91
CA HIS A 399 4.43 9.46 6.02
C HIS A 399 4.92 9.01 7.41
N GLN A 400 4.54 9.73 8.47
CA GLN A 400 4.94 9.39 9.84
C GLN A 400 3.80 8.79 10.68
N GLY A 401 2.58 8.80 10.20
CA GLY A 401 1.41 8.33 10.95
C GLY A 401 1.55 6.90 11.47
N TRP A 402 2.06 5.97 10.64
CA TRP A 402 2.29 4.60 11.08
C TRP A 402 3.40 4.47 12.15
N ARG A 403 4.45 5.31 12.10
CA ARG A 403 5.52 5.32 13.12
C ARG A 403 5.00 5.83 14.45
N GLU A 404 4.18 6.88 14.39
CA GLU A 404 3.56 7.45 15.58
C GLU A 404 2.54 6.49 16.18
N SER A 405 1.73 5.83 15.36
CA SER A 405 0.82 4.78 15.79
C SER A 405 1.58 3.60 16.41
N PHE A 406 2.71 3.20 15.82
CA PHE A 406 3.57 2.17 16.38
C PHE A 406 4.06 2.56 17.78
N ARG A 407 4.59 3.77 17.94
CA ARG A 407 5.07 4.29 19.22
C ARG A 407 3.94 4.37 20.27
N LYS A 408 2.77 4.86 19.87
CA LYS A 408 1.60 5.00 20.75
C LYS A 408 1.12 3.65 21.27
N ASN A 409 0.94 2.68 20.39
CA ASN A 409 0.30 1.42 20.72
C ASN A 409 1.26 0.39 21.34
N PHE A 410 2.52 0.35 20.91
CA PHE A 410 3.50 -0.60 21.43
C PHE A 410 4.43 0.00 22.50
N ASN A 411 4.30 1.29 22.82
CA ASN A 411 5.11 2.01 23.82
C ASN A 411 6.63 1.90 23.57
N MET A 412 7.03 1.81 22.31
CA MET A 412 8.44 1.81 21.88
C MET A 412 8.54 2.38 20.46
N SER A 413 9.71 2.91 20.10
CA SER A 413 9.94 3.32 18.72
C SER A 413 10.10 2.11 17.79
N TYR A 414 9.84 2.31 16.51
CA TYR A 414 10.06 1.28 15.50
C TYR A 414 11.52 0.81 15.45
N ASP A 415 12.46 1.75 15.56
CA ASP A 415 13.89 1.42 15.53
C ASP A 415 14.34 0.65 16.77
N ASP A 416 13.81 0.98 17.97
CA ASP A 416 14.06 0.21 19.18
C ASP A 416 13.49 -1.21 19.07
N PHE A 417 12.31 -1.36 18.47
CA PHE A 417 11.73 -2.66 18.20
C PHE A 417 12.61 -3.52 17.30
N LEU A 418 13.16 -2.97 16.23
CA LEU A 418 14.05 -3.71 15.33
C LEU A 418 15.27 -4.27 16.10
N ILE A 419 15.85 -3.47 17.00
CA ILE A 419 16.97 -3.90 17.85
C ILE A 419 16.55 -5.01 18.82
N ASP A 420 15.40 -4.84 19.46
CA ASP A 420 14.87 -5.81 20.41
C ASP A 420 14.50 -7.14 19.73
N PHE A 421 13.90 -7.07 18.54
CA PHE A 421 13.57 -8.25 17.76
C PHE A 421 14.81 -9.02 17.28
N GLU A 422 15.92 -8.35 16.97
CA GLU A 422 17.19 -9.05 16.70
C GLU A 422 17.65 -9.85 17.91
N THR A 423 17.49 -9.32 19.12
CA THR A 423 17.78 -10.08 20.35
C THR A 423 16.85 -11.29 20.50
N PHE A 424 15.56 -11.13 20.17
CA PHE A 424 14.60 -12.24 20.14
C PHE A 424 14.99 -13.33 19.12
N ILE A 425 15.48 -12.95 17.94
CA ILE A 425 15.96 -13.90 16.91
C ILE A 425 17.06 -14.81 17.45
N ASP A 426 17.97 -14.28 18.25
CA ASP A 426 19.11 -15.01 18.78
C ASP A 426 18.76 -15.98 19.94
N LEU A 427 17.57 -15.88 20.49
CA LEU A 427 17.10 -16.80 21.55
C LEU A 427 17.03 -18.25 21.05
N LYS A 428 17.09 -19.20 21.99
CA LYS A 428 16.83 -20.61 21.66
C LYS A 428 15.36 -20.80 21.27
N SER A 429 15.10 -21.73 20.35
CA SER A 429 13.73 -22.00 19.87
C SER A 429 12.72 -22.25 20.99
N LYS A 430 13.14 -22.89 22.09
CA LYS A 430 12.27 -23.11 23.25
C LYS A 430 11.86 -21.81 23.93
N GLU A 431 12.73 -20.82 23.94
CA GLU A 431 12.45 -19.50 24.54
C GLU A 431 11.56 -18.67 23.60
N GLN A 432 11.84 -18.68 22.31
CA GLN A 432 10.98 -18.04 21.31
C GLN A 432 9.55 -18.61 21.33
N LEU A 433 9.38 -19.92 21.49
CA LEU A 433 8.06 -20.54 21.55
C LEU A 433 7.25 -20.19 22.81
N LYS A 434 7.86 -19.64 23.85
CA LYS A 434 7.13 -19.22 25.05
C LYS A 434 6.17 -18.06 24.80
N ILE A 435 6.45 -17.23 23.81
CA ILE A 435 5.52 -16.14 23.45
C ILE A 435 4.14 -16.66 23.06
N LEU A 436 4.07 -17.87 22.50
CA LEU A 436 2.80 -18.48 22.10
C LEU A 436 1.92 -18.85 23.29
N ASP A 437 2.49 -19.06 24.47
CA ASP A 437 1.72 -19.33 25.69
C ASP A 437 1.07 -18.06 26.23
N GLN A 438 1.51 -16.90 25.78
CA GLN A 438 0.96 -15.60 26.16
C GLN A 438 -0.13 -15.10 25.18
N ILE A 439 -0.20 -15.67 23.97
CA ILE A 439 -1.09 -15.22 22.88
C ILE A 439 -2.43 -16.00 22.87
N ASN A 440 -2.61 -17.02 23.70
CA ASN A 440 -3.82 -17.87 23.75
C ASN A 440 -4.79 -17.47 24.85
#